data_0682e9d295bb81d8a501c2587e75f3fb
#
_entry.id   0682e9d295bb81d8a501c2587e75f3fb
#
_cell.length_a   1.000
_cell.length_b   1.000
_cell.length_c   1.000
_cell.angle_alpha   90.00
_cell.angle_beta   90.00
_cell.angle_gamma   90.00
#
_symmetry.space_group_name_H-M   'P 1'
#
loop_
_entity.id
_entity.type
_entity.pdbx_description
1 polymer ?
#
loop_
_entity_poly.entity_id
_entity_poly.type
_entity_poly.pdbx_seq_one_letter_code
_entity_poly.pdbx_strand_id
1 'polypeptide(L)' 'MEKVVAVVVTYNRLALLSECITALRNQSRPLDGILVINNGSTDGTEEWLNAQPDVSYFTQKNIGGAGGFSTA' A
#
# COMPACT_ATOMS: atom_id res chain seq x y z
N MET A 1 -23.34 -6.73 -7.04
CA MET A 1 -22.12 -7.40 -6.63
C MET A 1 -21.16 -6.47 -5.94
N GLU A 2 -20.66 -6.91 -4.82
CA GLU A 2 -19.76 -6.07 -4.04
C GLU A 2 -18.34 -6.20 -4.54
N LYS A 3 -17.65 -5.08 -4.55
CA LYS A 3 -16.22 -5.07 -4.84
C LYS A 3 -15.43 -5.18 -3.55
N VAL A 4 -14.40 -5.98 -3.57
CA VAL A 4 -13.52 -6.13 -2.42
C VAL A 4 -12.16 -5.59 -2.79
N VAL A 5 -11.77 -4.51 -2.14
CA VAL A 5 -10.48 -3.88 -2.37
C VAL A 5 -9.70 -3.89 -1.07
N ALA A 6 -8.48 -4.39 -1.12
CA ALA A 6 -7.61 -4.37 0.04
C ALA A 6 -6.86 -3.04 0.07
N VAL A 7 -6.83 -2.41 1.24
CA VAL A 7 -6.11 -1.16 1.43
C VAL A 7 -4.98 -1.39 2.43
N VAL A 8 -3.77 -1.07 2.04
CA VAL A 8 -2.59 -1.29 2.85
C VAL A 8 -1.86 0.04 3.01
N VAL A 9 -1.51 0.37 4.25
CA VAL A 9 -0.73 1.58 4.54
C VAL A 9 0.69 1.16 4.87
N THR A 10 1.66 1.79 4.25
CA THR A 10 3.05 1.42 4.43
C THR A 10 3.93 2.67 4.61
N TYR A 11 5.01 2.50 5.38
CA TYR A 11 6.03 3.52 5.54
C TYR A 11 7.36 2.83 5.85
N ASN A 12 8.30 2.93 4.90
CA ASN A 12 9.64 2.35 5.04
C ASN A 12 9.62 0.89 5.51
N ARG A 13 8.70 0.12 4.97
CA ARG A 13 8.54 -1.29 5.33
C ARG A 13 8.36 -2.13 4.07
N LEU A 14 9.27 -1.96 3.12
CA LEU A 14 9.12 -2.65 1.85
C LEU A 14 9.04 -4.16 2.00
N ALA A 15 9.86 -4.73 2.87
CA ALA A 15 9.83 -6.18 3.07
C ALA A 15 8.47 -6.65 3.57
N LEU A 16 7.93 -5.94 4.56
CA LEU A 16 6.61 -6.29 5.09
C LEU A 16 5.52 -6.06 4.06
N LEU A 17 5.64 -4.98 3.30
CA LEU A 17 4.68 -4.69 2.26
C LEU A 17 4.67 -5.80 1.21
N SER A 18 5.86 -6.24 0.80
CA SER A 18 5.97 -7.31 -0.17
C SER A 18 5.31 -8.59 0.33
N GLU A 19 5.54 -8.94 1.59
CA GLU A 19 4.90 -10.12 2.17
C GLU A 19 3.40 -9.95 2.24
N CYS A 20 2.94 -8.77 2.61
CA CYS A 20 1.52 -8.51 2.70
C CYS A 20 0.83 -8.65 1.34
N ILE A 21 1.43 -8.07 0.33
CA ILE A 21 0.86 -8.14 -1.02
C ILE A 21 0.84 -9.59 -1.51
N THR A 22 1.92 -10.34 -1.24
CA THR A 22 1.96 -11.74 -1.63
C THR A 22 0.85 -12.53 -0.94
N ALA A 23 0.62 -12.27 0.34
CA ALA A 23 -0.44 -12.95 1.07
C ALA A 23 -1.81 -12.62 0.49
N LEU A 24 -2.01 -11.36 0.10
CA LEU A 24 -3.28 -10.95 -0.49
C LEU A 24 -3.52 -11.65 -1.83
N ARG A 25 -2.46 -11.83 -2.60
CA ARG A 25 -2.58 -12.52 -3.89
C ARG A 25 -2.87 -13.99 -3.74
N ASN A 26 -2.46 -14.57 -2.63
CA ASN A 26 -2.60 -16.00 -2.39
C ASN A 26 -3.85 -16.39 -1.62
N GLN A 27 -4.64 -15.43 -1.20
CA GLN A 27 -5.84 -15.79 -0.45
C GLN A 27 -6.88 -16.42 -1.38
N SER A 28 -7.73 -17.25 -0.80
CA SER A 28 -8.70 -18.01 -1.59
C SER A 28 -9.78 -17.13 -2.20
N ARG A 29 -10.08 -16.00 -1.57
CA ARG A 29 -11.09 -15.09 -2.09
C ARG A 29 -10.42 -14.06 -3.01
N PRO A 30 -10.84 -13.98 -4.27
CA PRO A 30 -10.23 -13.00 -5.18
C PRO A 30 -10.57 -11.58 -4.77
N LEU A 31 -9.61 -10.70 -5.00
CA LEU A 31 -9.80 -9.27 -4.75
C LEU A 31 -10.05 -8.54 -6.05
N ASP A 32 -10.87 -7.51 -5.98
CA ASP A 32 -11.11 -6.66 -7.15
C ASP A 32 -9.96 -5.68 -7.35
N GLY A 33 -9.22 -5.40 -6.31
CA GLY A 33 -8.07 -4.55 -6.42
C GLY A 33 -7.28 -4.46 -5.12
N ILE A 34 -6.08 -3.94 -5.23
CA ILE A 34 -5.22 -3.68 -4.07
C ILE A 34 -4.76 -2.24 -4.16
N LEU A 35 -4.99 -1.49 -3.12
CA LEU A 35 -4.55 -0.10 -3.04
C LEU A 35 -3.57 0.05 -1.90
N VAL A 36 -2.42 0.64 -2.19
CA VAL A 36 -1.39 0.88 -1.18
C VAL A 36 -1.25 2.37 -0.95
N ILE A 37 -1.30 2.76 0.31
CA ILE A 37 -1.03 4.14 0.70
C ILE A 37 0.41 4.19 1.17
N ASN A 38 1.27 4.80 0.36
CA ASN A 38 2.68 4.92 0.67
C ASN A 38 2.93 6.25 1.38
N ASN A 39 3.33 6.18 2.62
CA ASN A 39 3.51 7.36 3.48
C ASN A 39 4.90 7.96 3.35
N GLY A 40 5.31 8.26 2.14
CA GLY A 40 6.60 8.91 1.92
C GLY A 40 7.79 8.03 2.21
N SER A 41 7.70 6.76 1.85
CA SER A 41 8.80 5.82 2.07
C SER A 41 10.03 6.21 1.25
N THR A 42 11.20 5.96 1.81
CA THR A 42 12.45 6.28 1.16
C THR A 42 13.28 5.02 0.87
N ASP A 43 12.71 3.86 1.08
CA ASP A 43 13.43 2.58 0.95
C ASP A 43 13.19 1.87 -0.40
N GLY A 44 12.71 2.60 -1.40
CA GLY A 44 12.43 2.00 -2.69
C GLY A 44 11.04 1.45 -2.83
N THR A 45 10.18 1.69 -1.86
CA THR A 45 8.80 1.19 -1.88
C THR A 45 8.05 1.68 -3.11
N GLU A 46 8.19 2.94 -3.44
CA GLU A 46 7.47 3.50 -4.59
C GLU A 46 7.90 2.84 -5.90
N GLU A 47 9.19 2.63 -6.06
CA GLU A 47 9.70 1.97 -7.25
C GLU A 47 9.17 0.55 -7.34
N TRP A 48 9.17 -0.16 -6.22
CA TRP A 48 8.65 -1.51 -6.18
C TRP A 48 7.16 -1.54 -6.55
N LEU A 49 6.39 -0.61 -5.99
CA LEU A 49 4.96 -0.53 -6.29
C LEU A 49 4.70 -0.22 -7.75
N ASN A 50 5.52 0.65 -8.32
CA ASN A 50 5.37 1.01 -9.72
C ASN A 50 5.57 -0.18 -10.65
N ALA A 51 6.29 -1.20 -10.18
CA ALA A 51 6.53 -2.41 -10.96
C ALA A 51 5.41 -3.43 -10.82
N GLN A 52 4.41 -3.18 -9.97
CA GLN A 52 3.32 -4.13 -9.73
C GLN A 52 2.09 -3.71 -10.54
N PRO A 53 1.79 -4.43 -11.63
CA PRO A 53 0.69 -3.99 -12.51
C PRO A 53 -0.69 -4.15 -11.91
N ASP A 54 -0.83 -5.04 -10.92
CA ASP A 54 -2.13 -5.31 -10.31
C ASP A 54 -2.35 -4.52 -9.02
N VAL A 55 -1.43 -3.63 -8.69
CA VAL A 55 -1.51 -2.84 -7.46
C VAL A 55 -1.57 -1.37 -7.81
N SER A 56 -2.56 -0.71 -7.26
CA SER A 56 -2.64 0.75 -7.33
C SER A 56 -2.00 1.31 -6.08
N TYR A 57 -1.37 2.45 -6.18
CA TYR A 57 -0.78 3.05 -5.00
C TYR A 57 -0.89 4.57 -5.05
N PHE A 58 -0.81 5.15 -3.89
CA PHE A 58 -0.85 6.59 -3.72
C PHE A 58 0.24 6.96 -2.74
N THR A 59 1.13 7.85 -3.15
CA THR A 59 2.21 8.32 -2.30
C THR A 59 1.82 9.66 -1.71
N GLN A 60 1.81 9.73 -0.39
CA GLN A 60 1.59 11.00 0.28
C GLN A 60 2.83 11.35 1.08
N LYS A 61 3.09 12.65 1.17
CA LYS A 61 4.26 13.11 1.87
C LYS A 61 4.09 12.91 3.36
N ASN A 62 5.11 12.34 3.99
CA ASN A 62 5.11 12.19 5.42
C ASN A 62 5.54 13.53 6.03
N ILE A 63 4.58 14.26 6.55
CA ILE A 63 4.87 15.52 7.18
C ILE A 63 5.08 15.38 8.68
N GLY A 64 5.10 14.13 9.12
CA GLY A 64 5.41 13.86 10.52
C GLY A 64 4.42 14.45 11.49
N GLY A 65 4.53 14.02 12.70
CA GLY A 65 3.82 14.62 13.78
C GLY A 65 2.34 14.85 13.57
N ALA A 66 1.87 15.87 14.18
CA ALA A 66 0.45 16.14 14.26
C ALA A 66 -0.19 16.45 12.92
N GLY A 67 0.60 16.93 12.00
CA GLY A 67 0.04 17.32 10.72
C GLY A 67 -0.64 16.19 10.00
N GLY A 68 -0.03 15.01 10.03
CA GLY A 68 -0.56 13.87 9.32
C GLY A 68 -1.83 13.33 9.94
N PHE A 69 -1.95 13.47 11.24
CA PHE A 69 -3.10 12.89 11.93
C PHE A 69 -4.30 13.78 11.96
N SER A 70 -4.07 15.06 11.95
CA SER A 70 -5.19 15.99 12.08
C SER A 70 -6.12 15.92 10.89
N THR A 71 -5.68 15.39 9.81
CA THR A 71 -6.52 15.23 8.61
C THR A 71 -7.24 13.92 8.55
N ALA A 72 -6.91 13.04 9.42
CA ALA A 72 -7.49 11.71 9.39
C ALA A 72 -8.95 11.69 9.80
#